data_75ed6bd13c2f6a9a4c8e0c834a0057d4
#
_entry.id   75ed6bd13c2f6a9a4c8e0c834a0057d4
#
_cell.length_a   1.000
_cell.length_b   1.000
_cell.length_c   1.000
_cell.angle_alpha   90.00
_cell.angle_beta   90.00
_cell.angle_gamma   90.00
#
_symmetry.space_group_name_H-M   'P 1'
#
loop_
_entity.id
_entity.type
_entity.pdbx_description
1 polymer ?
#
loop_
_entity_poly.entity_id
_entity_poly.type
_entity_poly.pdbx_seq_one_letter_code
_entity_poly.pdbx_strand_id
1 'polypeptide(L)'
;MSVDDVVAQFDEAGLRLLRFLWCGNDGTVRAKASGRHGLEGRLRTGIGLTVAMQAISALDQLQPVPALGPVGEFRLVPDLDTFRVLPYAPHAGAVLTDHLTREGPPAAVCQRSFLKRMEAALAAHDLTLRAAFESEFSLATKRDGAYVPVDSSLCFSTIGTTASQDYVDDLVAALEAQRIPVEQYYAELGHGQQEISTPHAPALRAADEQLLVRETIRAVATGRGLVASLAPKPWPDNAGNGGHVHFSLWDGDRNRFYDGGTPDGLSATARAFIAGVLEHLPGLCGLTAPSFNSYHRIVPQFWAGAFVCWGYDNREAPVRVASTFAGAEEASTNAELKAADASGNPYLALGGLIAAGLDGIERGLEPPPPVDVDPATIPEDQRAARGIARLPATQREALDALAADAVLTGALGPGLATPYLAVRRSEWEAYSAGDEAFEQQGHFEKY
;
A
#
# COMPACT_ATOMS: atom_id res chain seq x y z
N MET A 1 19.75 -12.64 -8.31
CA MET A 1 21.16 -12.41 -7.88
C MET A 1 21.63 -13.57 -7.04
N SER A 2 22.93 -13.89 -7.03
CA SER A 2 23.54 -14.88 -6.12
C SER A 2 23.97 -14.21 -4.79
N VAL A 3 24.28 -15.03 -3.78
CA VAL A 3 24.85 -14.52 -2.51
C VAL A 3 26.17 -13.81 -2.78
N ASP A 4 26.99 -14.37 -3.67
CA ASP A 4 28.31 -13.82 -4.00
C ASP A 4 28.19 -12.46 -4.71
N ASP A 5 27.16 -12.27 -5.57
CA ASP A 5 26.88 -10.98 -6.21
C ASP A 5 26.49 -9.91 -5.17
N VAL A 6 25.63 -10.26 -4.19
CA VAL A 6 25.24 -9.32 -3.13
C VAL A 6 26.42 -8.94 -2.26
N VAL A 7 27.28 -9.92 -1.90
CA VAL A 7 28.48 -9.68 -1.11
C VAL A 7 29.49 -8.80 -1.86
N ALA A 8 29.69 -9.06 -3.15
CA ALA A 8 30.57 -8.24 -3.98
C ALA A 8 30.09 -6.79 -4.04
N GLN A 9 28.79 -6.57 -4.32
CA GLN A 9 28.21 -5.23 -4.34
C GLN A 9 28.22 -4.56 -2.96
N PHE A 10 28.04 -5.31 -1.88
CA PHE A 10 28.14 -4.81 -0.51
C PHE A 10 29.56 -4.26 -0.24
N ASP A 11 30.58 -5.02 -0.61
CA ASP A 11 31.99 -4.65 -0.38
C ASP A 11 32.41 -3.49 -1.33
N GLU A 12 32.02 -3.52 -2.61
CA GLU A 12 32.29 -2.46 -3.60
C GLU A 12 31.67 -1.12 -3.22
N ALA A 13 30.42 -1.13 -2.73
CA ALA A 13 29.72 0.08 -2.29
C ALA A 13 30.17 0.56 -0.90
N GLY A 14 31.14 -0.10 -0.24
CA GLY A 14 31.64 0.27 1.08
C GLY A 14 30.59 0.21 2.18
N LEU A 15 29.63 -0.72 2.06
CA LEU A 15 28.55 -0.86 3.03
C LEU A 15 29.09 -1.44 4.36
N ARG A 16 28.43 -1.08 5.44
CA ARG A 16 28.71 -1.58 6.80
C ARG A 16 27.58 -2.45 7.33
N LEU A 17 26.35 -2.15 6.91
CA LEU A 17 25.13 -2.85 7.33
C LEU A 17 24.25 -3.19 6.13
N LEU A 18 23.69 -4.40 6.14
CA LEU A 18 22.58 -4.78 5.25
C LEU A 18 21.33 -4.94 6.09
N ARG A 19 20.28 -4.17 5.77
CA ARG A 19 18.97 -4.22 6.41
C ARG A 19 18.12 -5.31 5.78
N PHE A 20 17.53 -6.17 6.58
CA PHE A 20 16.56 -7.19 6.23
C PHE A 20 15.19 -6.63 6.57
N LEU A 21 14.47 -6.15 5.56
CA LEU A 21 13.21 -5.42 5.71
C LEU A 21 12.00 -6.34 5.64
N TRP A 22 10.99 -6.03 6.44
CA TRP A 22 9.64 -6.58 6.31
C TRP A 22 8.60 -5.53 6.68
N CYS A 23 7.36 -5.71 6.21
CA CYS A 23 6.23 -4.88 6.62
C CYS A 23 5.37 -5.67 7.60
N GLY A 24 5.06 -5.07 8.75
CA GLY A 24 4.24 -5.68 9.80
C GLY A 24 2.74 -5.71 9.47
N ASN A 25 1.96 -6.37 10.31
CA ASN A 25 0.50 -6.33 10.25
C ASN A 25 -0.07 -4.93 10.56
N ASP A 26 0.71 -4.12 11.25
CA ASP A 26 0.47 -2.71 11.55
C ASP A 26 0.81 -1.76 10.39
N GLY A 27 1.29 -2.28 9.26
CA GLY A 27 1.66 -1.50 8.08
C GLY A 27 3.02 -0.78 8.20
N THR A 28 3.72 -0.88 9.33
CA THR A 28 5.04 -0.26 9.49
C THR A 28 6.13 -1.11 8.86
N VAL A 29 7.13 -0.43 8.25
CA VAL A 29 8.34 -1.07 7.74
C VAL A 29 9.33 -1.26 8.90
N ARG A 30 9.77 -2.49 9.09
CA ARG A 30 10.68 -2.87 10.17
C ARG A 30 11.94 -3.50 9.60
N ALA A 31 13.05 -3.45 10.35
CA ALA A 31 14.33 -3.98 9.91
C ALA A 31 15.10 -4.69 11.03
N LYS A 32 15.85 -5.72 10.64
CA LYS A 32 17.05 -6.18 11.36
C LYS A 32 18.24 -6.03 10.42
N ALA A 33 19.42 -5.78 10.93
CA ALA A 33 20.59 -5.57 10.10
C ALA A 33 21.72 -6.56 10.39
N SER A 34 22.49 -6.89 9.36
CA SER A 34 23.72 -7.68 9.44
C SER A 34 24.91 -6.81 9.06
N GLY A 35 25.99 -6.88 9.87
CA GLY A 35 27.30 -6.41 9.43
C GLY A 35 27.96 -7.42 8.49
N ARG A 36 29.14 -7.05 7.94
CA ARG A 36 29.89 -7.89 6.98
C ARG A 36 30.25 -9.27 7.55
N HIS A 37 30.59 -9.34 8.85
CA HIS A 37 30.89 -10.62 9.51
C HIS A 37 29.63 -11.52 9.55
N GLY A 38 29.72 -12.69 8.94
CA GLY A 38 28.62 -13.66 8.85
C GLY A 38 27.50 -13.28 7.88
N LEU A 39 27.70 -12.27 7.02
CA LEU A 39 26.71 -11.82 6.04
C LEU A 39 26.31 -12.95 5.08
N GLU A 40 27.26 -13.68 4.52
CA GLU A 40 26.99 -14.79 3.59
C GLU A 40 26.07 -15.86 4.18
N GLY A 41 26.33 -16.25 5.45
CA GLY A 41 25.46 -17.18 6.17
C GLY A 41 24.04 -16.64 6.32
N ARG A 42 23.90 -15.36 6.67
CA ARG A 42 22.57 -14.72 6.82
C ARG A 42 21.84 -14.52 5.50
N LEU A 43 22.55 -14.30 4.41
CA LEU A 43 21.96 -14.25 3.07
C LEU A 43 21.42 -15.62 2.64
N ARG A 44 22.05 -16.73 3.08
CA ARG A 44 21.62 -18.10 2.76
C ARG A 44 20.49 -18.59 3.67
N THR A 45 20.58 -18.29 4.98
CA THR A 45 19.72 -18.92 6.02
C THR A 45 18.77 -17.93 6.71
N GLY A 46 18.88 -16.65 6.39
CA GLY A 46 18.09 -15.60 7.02
C GLY A 46 18.58 -15.17 8.41
N ILE A 47 17.87 -14.20 8.98
CA ILE A 47 18.05 -13.71 10.35
C ILE A 47 16.86 -14.16 11.19
N GLY A 48 17.12 -14.59 12.44
CA GLY A 48 16.05 -14.97 13.37
C GLY A 48 15.15 -13.80 13.75
N LEU A 49 13.84 -14.05 13.81
CA LEU A 49 12.81 -13.13 14.25
C LEU A 49 11.85 -13.85 15.20
N THR A 50 11.62 -13.30 16.40
CA THR A 50 10.59 -13.84 17.29
C THR A 50 9.21 -13.83 16.62
N VAL A 51 8.44 -14.91 16.78
CA VAL A 51 7.09 -15.03 16.24
C VAL A 51 6.14 -13.92 16.73
N ALA A 52 6.41 -13.39 17.94
CA ALA A 52 5.65 -12.29 18.55
C ALA A 52 5.56 -11.04 17.67
N MET A 53 6.55 -10.79 16.80
CA MET A 53 6.54 -9.61 15.92
C MET A 53 5.35 -9.58 14.95
N GLN A 54 4.69 -10.72 14.70
CA GLN A 54 3.50 -10.79 13.87
C GLN A 54 2.21 -10.40 14.62
N ALA A 55 2.30 -10.20 15.93
CA ALA A 55 1.18 -9.78 16.79
C ALA A 55 1.44 -8.44 17.51
N ILE A 56 2.44 -7.67 17.06
CA ILE A 56 2.75 -6.34 17.61
C ILE A 56 2.01 -5.28 16.78
N SER A 57 1.32 -4.36 17.49
CA SER A 57 0.62 -3.21 16.90
C SER A 57 1.56 -2.03 16.62
N ALA A 58 1.07 -1.01 15.92
CA ALA A 58 1.77 0.27 15.71
C ALA A 58 2.03 1.06 17.02
N LEU A 59 1.48 0.61 18.15
CA LEU A 59 1.74 1.14 19.49
C LEU A 59 2.76 0.29 20.28
N ASP A 60 3.49 -0.62 19.61
CA ASP A 60 4.44 -1.58 20.19
C ASP A 60 3.81 -2.48 21.29
N GLN A 61 2.51 -2.77 21.16
CA GLN A 61 1.79 -3.64 22.09
C GLN A 61 1.60 -5.02 21.48
N LEU A 62 2.07 -6.04 22.20
CA LEU A 62 1.88 -7.45 21.83
C LEU A 62 0.44 -7.87 22.09
N GLN A 63 -0.23 -8.35 21.05
CA GLN A 63 -1.60 -8.87 21.14
C GLN A 63 -1.60 -10.36 21.52
N PRO A 64 -2.60 -10.82 22.29
CA PRO A 64 -2.68 -12.19 22.79
C PRO A 64 -3.16 -13.15 21.68
N VAL A 65 -2.32 -13.40 20.68
CA VAL A 65 -2.61 -14.33 19.59
C VAL A 65 -1.95 -15.68 19.91
N PRO A 66 -2.70 -16.81 19.89
CA PRO A 66 -2.13 -18.13 20.11
C PRO A 66 -0.93 -18.41 19.20
N ALA A 67 0.12 -19.02 19.75
CA ALA A 67 1.37 -19.34 19.08
C ALA A 67 2.25 -18.13 18.63
N LEU A 68 1.83 -16.89 18.84
CA LEU A 68 2.60 -15.68 18.53
C LEU A 68 3.05 -14.95 19.81
N GLY A 69 3.53 -15.71 20.81
CA GLY A 69 4.04 -15.21 22.08
C GLY A 69 5.59 -15.18 22.14
N PRO A 70 6.14 -15.22 23.34
CA PRO A 70 7.60 -15.10 23.55
C PRO A 70 8.41 -16.33 23.12
N VAL A 71 7.75 -17.43 22.75
CA VAL A 71 8.39 -18.69 22.36
C VAL A 71 8.14 -18.97 20.88
N GLY A 72 9.23 -19.21 20.16
CA GLY A 72 9.21 -19.50 18.72
C GLY A 72 9.95 -18.46 17.90
N GLU A 73 10.37 -18.86 16.71
CA GLU A 73 11.20 -18.05 15.84
C GLU A 73 10.89 -18.35 14.37
N PHE A 74 10.79 -17.29 13.57
CA PHE A 74 10.83 -17.32 12.11
C PHE A 74 12.24 -16.97 11.61
N ARG A 75 12.49 -17.23 10.34
CA ARG A 75 13.66 -16.74 9.60
C ARG A 75 13.22 -15.66 8.62
N LEU A 76 13.83 -14.48 8.72
CA LEU A 76 13.76 -13.46 7.68
C LEU A 76 14.75 -13.85 6.60
N VAL A 77 14.28 -14.54 5.57
CA VAL A 77 15.11 -14.98 4.44
C VAL A 77 15.00 -13.96 3.33
N PRO A 78 16.13 -13.38 2.88
CA PRO A 78 16.13 -12.31 1.91
C PRO A 78 15.81 -12.82 0.49
N ASP A 79 15.06 -12.03 -0.26
CA ASP A 79 14.98 -12.10 -1.71
C ASP A 79 16.15 -11.28 -2.29
N LEU A 80 17.15 -11.95 -2.81
CA LEU A 80 18.42 -11.32 -3.23
C LEU A 80 18.24 -10.37 -4.42
N ASP A 81 17.20 -10.56 -5.24
CA ASP A 81 16.90 -9.67 -6.38
C ASP A 81 16.39 -8.30 -5.93
N THR A 82 15.96 -8.21 -4.67
CA THR A 82 15.53 -6.94 -4.05
C THR A 82 16.68 -6.13 -3.44
N PHE A 83 17.92 -6.58 -3.54
CA PHE A 83 19.06 -5.84 -2.96
C PHE A 83 19.18 -4.43 -3.56
N ARG A 84 19.29 -3.44 -2.66
CA ARG A 84 19.51 -2.02 -2.99
C ARG A 84 20.56 -1.43 -2.06
N VAL A 85 21.42 -0.58 -2.62
CA VAL A 85 22.18 0.41 -1.83
C VAL A 85 21.23 1.55 -1.50
N LEU A 86 21.26 2.01 -0.25
CA LEU A 86 20.37 3.09 0.22
C LEU A 86 21.06 4.45 0.10
N PRO A 87 20.68 5.32 -0.85
CA PRO A 87 21.39 6.59 -1.09
C PRO A 87 21.34 7.55 0.11
N TYR A 88 20.26 7.50 0.86
CA TYR A 88 20.06 8.29 2.08
C TYR A 88 20.77 7.71 3.31
N ALA A 89 21.39 6.54 3.20
CA ALA A 89 22.16 5.88 4.25
C ALA A 89 23.47 5.31 3.66
N PRO A 90 24.49 6.14 3.42
CA PRO A 90 25.62 5.85 2.54
C PRO A 90 26.48 4.63 2.90
N HIS A 91 26.25 4.02 4.06
CA HIS A 91 26.90 2.77 4.46
C HIS A 91 25.91 1.64 4.74
N ALA A 92 24.69 1.74 4.22
CA ALA A 92 23.68 0.72 4.36
C ALA A 92 23.09 0.28 3.01
N GLY A 93 22.82 -1.02 2.91
CA GLY A 93 21.97 -1.60 1.89
C GLY A 93 20.70 -2.16 2.51
N ALA A 94 19.77 -2.58 1.68
CA ALA A 94 18.55 -3.26 2.09
C ALA A 94 18.21 -4.43 1.16
N VAL A 95 17.54 -5.43 1.75
CA VAL A 95 16.86 -6.54 1.04
C VAL A 95 15.49 -6.74 1.67
N LEU A 96 14.50 -7.09 0.85
CA LEU A 96 13.18 -7.49 1.34
C LEU A 96 13.17 -8.98 1.69
N THR A 97 12.35 -9.37 2.67
CA THR A 97 12.40 -10.71 3.23
C THR A 97 11.06 -11.40 3.24
N ASP A 98 11.10 -12.72 3.09
CA ASP A 98 10.01 -13.61 3.45
C ASP A 98 10.21 -14.15 4.86
N HIS A 99 9.11 -14.41 5.57
CA HIS A 99 9.15 -15.15 6.82
C HIS A 99 9.04 -16.65 6.51
N LEU A 100 10.08 -17.41 6.87
CA LEU A 100 10.08 -18.86 6.76
C LEU A 100 10.03 -19.48 8.16
N THR A 101 9.46 -20.67 8.26
CA THR A 101 9.56 -21.47 9.47
C THR A 101 11.01 -21.97 9.64
N ARG A 102 11.33 -22.52 10.81
CA ARG A 102 12.67 -23.09 11.06
C ARG A 102 13.00 -24.27 10.15
N GLU A 103 11.98 -24.95 9.68
CA GLU A 103 12.05 -26.11 8.78
C GLU A 103 12.18 -25.72 7.30
N GLY A 104 12.02 -24.41 6.98
CA GLY A 104 12.23 -23.85 5.65
C GLY A 104 11.00 -23.44 4.86
N PRO A 105 9.79 -24.03 5.05
CA PRO A 105 8.60 -23.57 4.34
C PRO A 105 8.20 -22.12 4.69
N PRO A 106 7.49 -21.41 3.81
CA PRO A 106 6.91 -20.11 4.11
C PRO A 106 6.01 -20.17 5.34
N ALA A 107 6.17 -19.23 6.27
CA ALA A 107 5.30 -19.13 7.43
C ALA A 107 3.91 -18.62 7.01
N ALA A 108 2.86 -19.22 7.57
CA ALA A 108 1.47 -18.85 7.25
C ALA A 108 1.13 -17.38 7.58
N VAL A 109 1.93 -16.74 8.42
CA VAL A 109 1.81 -15.33 8.81
C VAL A 109 2.52 -14.36 7.86
N CYS A 110 3.23 -14.85 6.82
CA CYS A 110 4.04 -14.00 5.95
C CYS A 110 3.19 -13.23 4.93
N GLN A 111 3.16 -11.91 5.04
CA GLN A 111 2.41 -11.02 4.16
C GLN A 111 2.93 -11.06 2.72
N ARG A 112 4.26 -11.05 2.54
CA ARG A 112 4.88 -11.12 1.20
C ARG A 112 4.61 -12.47 0.53
N SER A 113 4.65 -13.57 1.28
CA SER A 113 4.27 -14.91 0.76
C SER A 113 2.78 -15.03 0.46
N PHE A 114 1.91 -14.27 1.15
CA PHE A 114 0.49 -14.18 0.81
C PHE A 114 0.32 -13.59 -0.59
N LEU A 115 0.96 -12.46 -0.90
CA LEU A 115 0.88 -11.88 -2.25
C LEU A 115 1.40 -12.84 -3.33
N LYS A 116 2.51 -13.53 -3.07
CA LYS A 116 3.03 -14.56 -4.00
C LYS A 116 2.01 -15.67 -4.27
N ARG A 117 1.24 -16.10 -3.25
CA ARG A 117 0.16 -17.08 -3.45
C ARG A 117 -0.97 -16.53 -4.31
N MET A 118 -1.32 -15.26 -4.13
CA MET A 118 -2.37 -14.61 -4.93
C MET A 118 -1.93 -14.40 -6.38
N GLU A 119 -0.66 -14.01 -6.62
CA GLU A 119 -0.11 -13.98 -7.98
C GLU A 119 -0.13 -15.38 -8.64
N ALA A 120 0.22 -16.42 -7.88
CA ALA A 120 0.17 -17.80 -8.41
C ALA A 120 -1.27 -18.25 -8.70
N ALA A 121 -2.26 -17.84 -7.89
CA ALA A 121 -3.67 -18.12 -8.17
C ALA A 121 -4.14 -17.41 -9.44
N LEU A 122 -3.76 -16.14 -9.65
CA LEU A 122 -4.08 -15.39 -10.85
C LEU A 122 -3.39 -15.96 -12.09
N ALA A 123 -2.13 -16.41 -11.96
CA ALA A 123 -1.38 -17.05 -13.03
C ALA A 123 -2.00 -18.39 -13.50
N ALA A 124 -2.77 -19.07 -12.65
CA ALA A 124 -3.53 -20.26 -13.06
C ALA A 124 -4.66 -19.93 -14.08
N HIS A 125 -4.99 -18.66 -14.25
CA HIS A 125 -5.91 -18.14 -15.26
C HIS A 125 -5.16 -17.43 -16.42
N ASP A 126 -3.86 -17.64 -16.56
CA ASP A 126 -2.98 -16.98 -17.54
C ASP A 126 -2.98 -15.45 -17.39
N LEU A 127 -3.13 -14.94 -16.16
CA LEU A 127 -3.19 -13.52 -15.86
C LEU A 127 -2.10 -13.11 -14.85
N THR A 128 -1.63 -11.88 -15.02
CA THR A 128 -0.71 -11.19 -14.09
C THR A 128 -1.32 -9.83 -13.73
N LEU A 129 -1.38 -9.49 -12.45
CA LEU A 129 -1.70 -8.13 -12.04
C LEU A 129 -0.46 -7.25 -12.20
N ARG A 130 -0.59 -6.14 -12.92
CA ARG A 130 0.35 -5.02 -12.84
C ARG A 130 -0.30 -3.90 -12.05
N ALA A 131 0.46 -3.29 -11.16
CA ALA A 131 -0.01 -2.21 -10.29
C ALA A 131 1.03 -1.09 -10.18
N ALA A 132 0.53 0.10 -9.88
CA ALA A 132 1.32 1.28 -9.49
C ALA A 132 0.67 1.92 -8.27
N PHE A 133 1.49 2.53 -7.41
CA PHE A 133 1.00 3.33 -6.29
C PHE A 133 1.22 4.81 -6.60
N GLU A 134 0.19 5.62 -6.39
CA GLU A 134 0.30 7.06 -6.23
C GLU A 134 0.48 7.33 -4.74
N SER A 135 1.66 7.81 -4.36
CA SER A 135 2.01 8.04 -2.97
C SER A 135 1.85 9.51 -2.63
N GLU A 136 0.75 9.85 -1.95
CA GLU A 136 0.58 11.17 -1.36
C GLU A 136 1.23 11.21 0.02
N PHE A 137 1.88 12.33 0.32
CA PHE A 137 2.51 12.56 1.61
C PHE A 137 2.59 14.05 1.92
N SER A 138 2.69 14.39 3.20
CA SER A 138 2.77 15.77 3.66
C SER A 138 4.15 16.07 4.21
N LEU A 139 4.75 17.17 3.77
CA LEU A 139 6.01 17.70 4.31
C LEU A 139 5.75 18.75 5.39
N ALA A 140 6.44 18.61 6.52
CA ALA A 140 6.33 19.50 7.65
C ALA A 140 7.70 19.88 8.25
N THR A 141 7.74 20.98 8.96
CA THR A 141 8.76 21.29 9.95
C THR A 141 8.20 21.05 11.35
N LYS A 142 9.03 20.62 12.29
CA LYS A 142 8.64 20.49 13.70
C LYS A 142 9.06 21.76 14.46
N ARG A 143 8.08 22.54 14.94
CA ARG A 143 8.31 23.80 15.69
C ARG A 143 7.59 23.72 17.03
N ASP A 144 8.29 23.85 18.12
CA ASP A 144 7.74 23.82 19.49
C ASP A 144 6.84 22.58 19.75
N GLY A 145 7.22 21.43 19.15
CA GLY A 145 6.48 20.18 19.27
C GLY A 145 5.34 19.99 18.27
N ALA A 146 4.93 21.04 17.54
CA ALA A 146 3.88 20.98 16.53
C ALA A 146 4.45 20.72 15.12
N TYR A 147 3.70 20.00 14.29
CA TYR A 147 3.98 19.82 12.87
C TYR A 147 3.36 20.97 12.07
N VAL A 148 4.20 21.72 11.37
CA VAL A 148 3.78 22.86 10.55
C VAL A 148 4.09 22.55 9.08
N PRO A 149 3.09 22.59 8.18
CA PRO A 149 3.31 22.39 6.75
C PRO A 149 4.42 23.27 6.20
N VAL A 150 5.23 22.77 5.25
CA VAL A 150 6.34 23.53 4.65
C VAL A 150 5.86 24.69 3.78
N ASP A 151 4.67 24.61 3.24
CA ASP A 151 4.04 25.64 2.41
C ASP A 151 2.51 25.62 2.55
N SER A 152 1.84 26.64 2.01
CA SER A 152 0.39 26.78 1.95
C SER A 152 -0.06 27.23 0.55
N SER A 153 0.65 26.79 -0.47
CA SER A 153 0.33 27.11 -1.87
C SER A 153 -0.94 26.41 -2.34
N LEU A 154 -1.45 26.87 -3.48
CA LEU A 154 -2.62 26.25 -4.11
C LEU A 154 -2.24 24.93 -4.80
N CYS A 155 -3.23 24.06 -4.97
CA CYS A 155 -3.11 22.79 -5.70
C CYS A 155 -2.46 23.00 -7.08
N PHE A 156 -1.48 22.16 -7.41
CA PHE A 156 -0.68 22.19 -8.64
C PHE A 156 0.05 23.51 -8.91
N SER A 157 0.18 24.37 -7.89
CA SER A 157 0.88 25.63 -8.03
C SER A 157 2.39 25.42 -8.19
N THR A 158 2.99 26.11 -9.16
CA THR A 158 4.46 26.14 -9.30
C THR A 158 5.15 26.79 -8.09
N ILE A 159 4.43 27.56 -7.26
CA ILE A 159 4.95 28.08 -5.99
C ILE A 159 5.23 26.92 -5.02
N GLY A 160 4.28 25.97 -4.88
CA GLY A 160 4.47 24.80 -4.03
C GLY A 160 5.56 23.87 -4.55
N THR A 161 5.57 23.62 -5.87
CA THR A 161 6.64 22.87 -6.52
C THR A 161 8.01 23.51 -6.23
N THR A 162 8.14 24.84 -6.40
CA THR A 162 9.41 25.56 -6.15
C THR A 162 9.80 25.53 -4.66
N ALA A 163 8.83 25.64 -3.75
CA ALA A 163 9.09 25.60 -2.32
C ALA A 163 9.67 24.26 -1.85
N SER A 164 9.32 23.17 -2.53
CA SER A 164 9.77 21.81 -2.22
C SER A 164 10.89 21.29 -3.16
N GLN A 165 11.36 22.11 -4.13
CA GLN A 165 12.23 21.67 -5.23
C GLN A 165 13.46 20.89 -4.76
N ASP A 166 14.20 21.43 -3.81
CA ASP A 166 15.43 20.80 -3.32
C ASP A 166 15.17 19.42 -2.69
N TYR A 167 14.04 19.26 -1.98
CA TYR A 167 13.64 17.98 -1.42
C TYR A 167 13.26 16.98 -2.51
N VAL A 168 12.51 17.44 -3.50
CA VAL A 168 12.02 16.60 -4.60
C VAL A 168 13.18 16.13 -5.47
N ASP A 169 14.14 17.00 -5.78
CA ASP A 169 15.34 16.61 -6.54
C ASP A 169 16.13 15.51 -5.83
N ASP A 170 16.33 15.62 -4.52
CA ASP A 170 16.98 14.55 -3.74
C ASP A 170 16.15 13.28 -3.67
N LEU A 171 14.81 13.41 -3.54
CA LEU A 171 13.91 12.25 -3.50
C LEU A 171 13.96 11.48 -4.83
N VAL A 172 13.81 12.18 -5.96
CA VAL A 172 13.87 11.58 -7.30
C VAL A 172 15.22 10.91 -7.51
N ALA A 173 16.33 11.61 -7.25
CA ALA A 173 17.67 11.05 -7.38
C ALA A 173 17.86 9.80 -6.49
N ALA A 174 17.33 9.81 -5.26
CA ALA A 174 17.43 8.67 -4.35
C ALA A 174 16.58 7.47 -4.80
N LEU A 175 15.41 7.69 -5.39
CA LEU A 175 14.58 6.62 -5.95
C LEU A 175 15.23 6.01 -7.20
N GLU A 176 15.68 6.83 -8.12
CA GLU A 176 16.36 6.37 -9.36
C GLU A 176 17.64 5.58 -9.05
N ALA A 177 18.43 6.00 -8.06
CA ALA A 177 19.61 5.26 -7.60
C ALA A 177 19.25 3.88 -7.01
N GLN A 178 18.05 3.71 -6.50
CA GLN A 178 17.48 2.44 -6.08
C GLN A 178 16.81 1.65 -7.22
N ARG A 179 16.89 2.12 -8.47
CA ARG A 179 16.25 1.55 -9.66
C ARG A 179 14.73 1.58 -9.59
N ILE A 180 14.19 2.59 -8.91
CA ILE A 180 12.75 2.90 -8.85
C ILE A 180 12.54 4.18 -9.67
N PRO A 181 12.11 4.07 -10.93
CA PRO A 181 11.86 5.25 -11.74
C PRO A 181 10.67 6.03 -11.22
N VAL A 182 10.74 7.35 -11.33
CA VAL A 182 9.63 8.24 -11.02
C VAL A 182 8.91 8.58 -12.31
N GLU A 183 7.57 8.46 -12.30
CA GLU A 183 6.75 8.77 -13.46
C GLU A 183 6.20 10.19 -13.40
N GLN A 184 5.63 10.59 -12.27
CA GLN A 184 5.09 11.93 -12.06
C GLN A 184 5.37 12.43 -10.65
N TYR A 185 5.43 13.75 -10.52
CA TYR A 185 5.45 14.47 -9.26
C TYR A 185 4.67 15.79 -9.39
N TYR A 186 3.95 16.16 -8.35
CA TYR A 186 3.31 17.48 -8.21
C TYR A 186 3.00 17.83 -6.76
N ALA A 187 2.88 19.17 -6.51
CA ALA A 187 2.36 19.68 -5.26
C ALA A 187 0.82 19.51 -5.24
N GLU A 188 0.33 18.82 -4.24
CA GLU A 188 -1.09 18.45 -4.14
C GLU A 188 -1.97 19.53 -3.47
N LEU A 189 -3.27 19.18 -3.20
CA LEU A 189 -4.28 20.08 -2.69
C LEU A 189 -3.98 20.58 -1.27
N GLY A 190 -3.45 19.73 -0.42
CA GLY A 190 -3.19 20.04 0.98
C GLY A 190 -1.94 20.91 1.19
N HIS A 191 -1.94 21.67 2.26
CA HIS A 191 -0.75 22.45 2.66
C HIS A 191 0.42 21.48 2.92
N GLY A 192 1.55 21.72 2.27
CA GLY A 192 2.73 20.86 2.35
C GLY A 192 2.58 19.50 1.68
N GLN A 193 1.44 19.21 1.03
CA GLN A 193 1.18 17.92 0.42
C GLN A 193 1.85 17.77 -0.93
N GLN A 194 2.42 16.60 -1.14
CA GLN A 194 3.15 16.21 -2.33
C GLN A 194 2.61 14.87 -2.82
N GLU A 195 2.71 14.62 -4.11
CA GLU A 195 2.43 13.30 -4.68
C GLU A 195 3.57 12.86 -5.59
N ILE A 196 3.90 11.57 -5.51
CA ILE A 196 4.85 10.92 -6.41
C ILE A 196 4.30 9.56 -6.86
N SER A 197 4.39 9.29 -8.16
CA SER A 197 4.00 8.02 -8.75
C SER A 197 5.17 7.32 -9.42
N THR A 198 5.06 5.98 -9.47
CA THR A 198 6.03 5.10 -10.13
C THR A 198 5.33 4.34 -11.25
N PRO A 199 6.04 3.93 -12.32
CA PRO A 199 5.46 3.10 -13.37
C PRO A 199 4.89 1.78 -12.83
N HIS A 200 3.84 1.29 -13.48
CA HIS A 200 3.26 0.00 -13.09
C HIS A 200 4.25 -1.16 -13.26
N ALA A 201 4.20 -2.10 -12.33
CA ALA A 201 5.02 -3.29 -12.29
C ALA A 201 4.19 -4.53 -11.89
N PRO A 202 4.68 -5.77 -12.08
CA PRO A 202 4.06 -6.95 -11.49
C PRO A 202 3.82 -6.75 -9.98
N ALA A 203 2.72 -7.28 -9.46
CA ALA A 203 2.19 -6.93 -8.14
C ALA A 203 3.21 -7.07 -6.99
N LEU A 204 3.99 -8.16 -6.96
CA LEU A 204 5.01 -8.33 -5.94
C LEU A 204 6.09 -7.24 -6.01
N ARG A 205 6.54 -6.91 -7.22
CA ARG A 205 7.53 -5.86 -7.42
C ARG A 205 6.97 -4.48 -7.05
N ALA A 206 5.73 -4.18 -7.44
CA ALA A 206 5.07 -2.92 -7.07
C ALA A 206 4.95 -2.77 -5.54
N ALA A 207 4.59 -3.85 -4.82
CA ALA A 207 4.54 -3.86 -3.35
C ALA A 207 5.93 -3.69 -2.71
N ASP A 208 6.95 -4.35 -3.25
CA ASP A 208 8.34 -4.24 -2.81
C ASP A 208 8.87 -2.79 -3.00
N GLU A 209 8.64 -2.20 -4.17
CA GLU A 209 9.03 -0.83 -4.49
C GLU A 209 8.29 0.19 -3.62
N GLN A 210 6.99 -0.02 -3.35
CA GLN A 210 6.20 0.86 -2.49
C GLN A 210 6.79 0.95 -1.06
N LEU A 211 7.30 -0.14 -0.50
CA LEU A 211 8.00 -0.07 0.80
C LEU A 211 9.26 0.79 0.73
N LEU A 212 10.04 0.65 -0.34
CA LEU A 212 11.26 1.45 -0.53
C LEU A 212 10.92 2.93 -0.80
N VAL A 213 9.87 3.22 -1.56
CA VAL A 213 9.37 4.59 -1.81
C VAL A 213 9.03 5.26 -0.47
N ARG A 214 8.22 4.61 0.38
CA ARG A 214 7.82 5.14 1.70
C ARG A 214 9.03 5.43 2.59
N GLU A 215 10.00 4.51 2.64
CA GLU A 215 11.23 4.70 3.41
C GLU A 215 12.09 5.84 2.85
N THR A 216 12.18 5.95 1.52
CA THR A 216 12.96 7.00 0.86
C THR A 216 12.36 8.38 1.09
N ILE A 217 11.03 8.55 0.95
CA ILE A 217 10.30 9.78 1.26
C ILE A 217 10.66 10.29 2.65
N ARG A 218 10.56 9.44 3.67
CA ARG A 218 10.84 9.82 5.07
C ARG A 218 12.32 10.10 5.31
N ALA A 219 13.20 9.27 4.77
CA ALA A 219 14.63 9.39 5.01
C ALA A 219 15.23 10.64 4.36
N VAL A 220 14.81 10.99 3.14
CA VAL A 220 15.23 12.22 2.44
C VAL A 220 14.72 13.46 3.21
N ALA A 221 13.47 13.45 3.67
CA ALA A 221 12.93 14.53 4.50
C ALA A 221 13.75 14.72 5.78
N THR A 222 14.04 13.64 6.49
CA THR A 222 14.87 13.66 7.70
C THR A 222 16.27 14.24 7.42
N GLY A 223 16.89 13.84 6.30
CA GLY A 223 18.19 14.36 5.88
C GLY A 223 18.22 15.88 5.63
N ARG A 224 17.06 16.47 5.37
CA ARG A 224 16.87 17.92 5.17
C ARG A 224 16.29 18.63 6.40
N GLY A 225 16.17 17.95 7.54
CA GLY A 225 15.56 18.52 8.75
C GLY A 225 14.04 18.71 8.65
N LEU A 226 13.40 18.02 7.71
CA LEU A 226 11.95 17.97 7.53
C LEU A 226 11.38 16.69 8.11
N VAL A 227 10.07 16.66 8.27
CA VAL A 227 9.28 15.46 8.57
C VAL A 227 8.34 15.20 7.41
N ALA A 228 8.37 14.00 6.85
CA ALA A 228 7.38 13.54 5.87
C ALA A 228 6.40 12.59 6.56
N SER A 229 5.12 12.85 6.40
CA SER A 229 4.02 12.02 6.89
C SER A 229 3.24 11.42 5.73
N LEU A 230 3.09 10.10 5.75
CA LEU A 230 2.18 9.38 4.88
C LEU A 230 0.89 8.99 5.63
N ALA A 231 0.64 9.59 6.81
CA ALA A 231 -0.62 9.39 7.54
C ALA A 231 -1.80 9.80 6.66
N PRO A 232 -2.90 9.02 6.64
CA PRO A 232 -4.05 9.30 5.77
C PRO A 232 -4.71 10.67 6.01
N LYS A 233 -4.64 11.19 7.24
CA LYS A 233 -5.16 12.52 7.60
C LYS A 233 -4.25 13.16 8.65
N PRO A 234 -3.08 13.73 8.25
CA PRO A 234 -2.09 14.25 9.20
C PRO A 234 -2.55 15.49 9.97
N TRP A 235 -3.47 16.27 9.40
CA TRP A 235 -4.14 17.40 10.05
C TRP A 235 -5.65 17.33 9.77
N PRO A 236 -6.50 17.59 10.79
CA PRO A 236 -7.96 17.49 10.63
C PRO A 236 -8.55 18.44 9.58
N ASP A 237 -7.97 19.62 9.46
CA ASP A 237 -8.42 20.73 8.60
C ASP A 237 -7.68 20.81 7.24
N ASN A 238 -6.77 19.87 6.96
CA ASN A 238 -6.03 19.81 5.70
C ASN A 238 -6.56 18.68 4.81
N ALA A 239 -6.10 18.57 3.55
CA ALA A 239 -6.37 17.42 2.71
C ALA A 239 -5.73 16.15 3.31
N GLY A 240 -6.31 14.99 3.04
CA GLY A 240 -5.75 13.70 3.44
C GLY A 240 -4.80 13.14 2.39
N ASN A 241 -3.89 12.24 2.80
CA ASN A 241 -2.98 11.54 1.91
C ASN A 241 -3.57 10.19 1.48
N GLY A 242 -3.77 9.99 0.20
CA GLY A 242 -4.07 8.70 -0.42
C GLY A 242 -2.82 7.88 -0.68
N GLY A 243 -3.05 6.64 -1.02
CA GLY A 243 -2.05 5.75 -1.60
C GLY A 243 -2.77 4.92 -2.65
N HIS A 244 -3.29 5.64 -3.66
CA HIS A 244 -4.16 5.05 -4.66
C HIS A 244 -3.44 3.94 -5.41
N VAL A 245 -4.17 2.91 -5.79
CA VAL A 245 -3.61 1.75 -6.49
C VAL A 245 -4.18 1.71 -7.89
N HIS A 246 -3.37 2.03 -8.88
CA HIS A 246 -3.68 1.76 -10.29
C HIS A 246 -3.41 0.29 -10.59
N PHE A 247 -4.31 -0.38 -11.29
CA PHE A 247 -4.17 -1.79 -11.59
C PHE A 247 -4.79 -2.18 -12.94
N SER A 248 -4.19 -3.18 -13.55
CA SER A 248 -4.70 -3.85 -14.76
C SER A 248 -4.21 -5.29 -14.82
N LEU A 249 -4.90 -6.12 -15.61
CA LEU A 249 -4.53 -7.53 -15.81
C LEU A 249 -3.83 -7.72 -17.15
N TRP A 250 -2.81 -8.56 -17.17
CA TRP A 250 -1.96 -8.79 -18.33
C TRP A 250 -1.77 -10.28 -18.60
N ASP A 251 -1.69 -10.60 -19.89
CA ASP A 251 -1.25 -11.88 -20.40
C ASP A 251 0.00 -11.59 -21.26
N GLY A 252 1.18 -11.86 -20.71
CA GLY A 252 2.43 -11.39 -21.27
C GLY A 252 2.45 -9.86 -21.37
N ASP A 253 2.54 -9.34 -22.60
CA ASP A 253 2.54 -7.89 -22.89
C ASP A 253 1.17 -7.35 -23.34
N ARG A 254 0.14 -8.21 -23.35
CA ARG A 254 -1.21 -7.81 -23.71
C ARG A 254 -2.01 -7.40 -22.47
N ASN A 255 -2.53 -6.17 -22.49
CA ASN A 255 -3.44 -5.69 -21.45
C ASN A 255 -4.83 -6.33 -21.62
N ARG A 256 -5.23 -7.16 -20.65
CA ARG A 256 -6.50 -7.89 -20.66
C ARG A 256 -7.67 -7.06 -20.12
N PHE A 257 -7.40 -5.83 -19.65
CA PHE A 257 -8.46 -4.88 -19.33
C PHE A 257 -9.05 -4.24 -20.57
N TYR A 258 -8.25 -4.09 -21.64
CA TYR A 258 -8.67 -3.46 -22.88
C TYR A 258 -9.38 -4.45 -23.82
N ASP A 259 -10.46 -3.98 -24.44
CA ASP A 259 -11.12 -4.61 -25.59
C ASP A 259 -11.64 -3.53 -26.56
N GLY A 260 -10.93 -3.31 -27.67
CA GLY A 260 -11.32 -2.35 -28.69
C GLY A 260 -12.64 -2.70 -29.45
N GLY A 261 -13.22 -3.87 -29.21
CA GLY A 261 -14.54 -4.27 -29.73
C GLY A 261 -15.71 -3.79 -28.89
N THR A 262 -15.47 -3.30 -27.68
CA THR A 262 -16.51 -2.74 -26.79
C THR A 262 -16.62 -1.23 -26.93
N PRO A 263 -17.81 -0.63 -26.74
CA PRO A 263 -18.01 0.82 -26.91
C PRO A 263 -17.17 1.70 -25.97
N ASP A 264 -16.81 1.16 -24.82
CA ASP A 264 -16.07 1.85 -23.74
C ASP A 264 -14.65 1.31 -23.55
N GLY A 265 -14.20 0.41 -24.42
CA GLY A 265 -12.86 -0.13 -24.42
C GLY A 265 -12.58 -1.13 -23.27
N LEU A 266 -13.55 -1.43 -22.42
CA LEU A 266 -13.35 -2.31 -21.25
C LEU A 266 -13.75 -3.76 -21.54
N SER A 267 -12.85 -4.71 -21.30
CA SER A 267 -13.09 -6.13 -21.55
C SER A 267 -14.04 -6.78 -20.54
N ALA A 268 -14.59 -7.94 -20.87
CA ALA A 268 -15.36 -8.76 -19.94
C ALA A 268 -14.53 -9.19 -18.72
N THR A 269 -13.25 -9.47 -18.90
CA THR A 269 -12.31 -9.81 -17.80
C THR A 269 -12.17 -8.65 -16.82
N ALA A 270 -11.99 -7.42 -17.34
CA ALA A 270 -11.90 -6.23 -16.50
C ALA A 270 -13.21 -5.98 -15.74
N ARG A 271 -14.37 -6.13 -16.41
CA ARG A 271 -15.68 -5.98 -15.77
C ARG A 271 -15.87 -6.98 -14.64
N ALA A 272 -15.56 -8.25 -14.89
CA ALA A 272 -15.70 -9.29 -13.88
C ALA A 272 -14.77 -9.03 -12.67
N PHE A 273 -13.52 -8.62 -12.92
CA PHE A 273 -12.57 -8.26 -11.88
C PHE A 273 -13.08 -7.06 -11.05
N ILE A 274 -13.53 -5.99 -11.70
CA ILE A 274 -14.09 -4.80 -11.04
C ILE A 274 -15.33 -5.19 -10.21
N ALA A 275 -16.21 -6.05 -10.74
CA ALA A 275 -17.39 -6.52 -10.03
C ALA A 275 -17.02 -7.26 -8.73
N GLY A 276 -16.02 -8.14 -8.78
CA GLY A 276 -15.50 -8.81 -7.59
C GLY A 276 -14.90 -7.82 -6.59
N VAL A 277 -14.11 -6.86 -7.06
CA VAL A 277 -13.57 -5.80 -6.18
C VAL A 277 -14.69 -5.02 -5.49
N LEU A 278 -15.76 -4.67 -6.20
CA LEU A 278 -16.89 -3.93 -5.62
C LEU A 278 -17.67 -4.75 -4.59
N GLU A 279 -17.86 -6.04 -4.83
CA GLU A 279 -18.55 -6.94 -3.89
C GLU A 279 -17.81 -7.05 -2.57
N HIS A 280 -16.47 -7.16 -2.61
CA HIS A 280 -15.61 -7.31 -1.45
C HIS A 280 -15.07 -5.98 -0.90
N LEU A 281 -15.40 -4.83 -1.52
CA LEU A 281 -14.81 -3.53 -1.19
C LEU A 281 -14.95 -3.13 0.28
N PRO A 282 -16.09 -3.35 0.96
CA PRO A 282 -16.18 -3.05 2.39
C PRO A 282 -15.16 -3.79 3.26
N GLY A 283 -14.92 -5.09 2.99
CA GLY A 283 -13.90 -5.88 3.66
C GLY A 283 -12.50 -5.53 3.20
N LEU A 284 -12.33 -5.25 1.91
CA LEU A 284 -11.05 -4.86 1.32
C LEU A 284 -10.51 -3.55 1.93
N CYS A 285 -11.37 -2.59 2.31
CA CYS A 285 -10.99 -1.40 3.07
C CYS A 285 -10.23 -1.75 4.37
N GLY A 286 -10.54 -2.88 5.00
CA GLY A 286 -9.81 -3.38 6.15
C GLY A 286 -8.34 -3.75 5.86
N LEU A 287 -7.96 -3.89 4.58
CA LEU A 287 -6.58 -4.17 4.13
C LEU A 287 -5.92 -2.96 3.45
N THR A 288 -6.69 -2.15 2.73
CA THR A 288 -6.20 -1.05 1.90
C THR A 288 -6.20 0.31 2.61
N ALA A 289 -7.10 0.50 3.56
CA ALA A 289 -7.23 1.70 4.39
C ALA A 289 -7.43 1.31 5.86
N PRO A 290 -6.45 0.60 6.47
CA PRO A 290 -6.65 -0.15 7.70
C PRO A 290 -6.42 0.63 8.99
N SER A 291 -6.00 1.91 8.94
CA SER A 291 -5.75 2.69 10.15
C SER A 291 -7.00 3.39 10.67
N PHE A 292 -6.99 3.77 11.95
CA PHE A 292 -8.02 4.62 12.53
C PHE A 292 -8.14 5.94 11.75
N ASN A 293 -7.02 6.52 11.40
CA ASN A 293 -6.89 7.79 10.69
C ASN A 293 -7.39 7.74 9.23
N SER A 294 -7.44 6.57 8.59
CA SER A 294 -7.96 6.39 7.22
C SER A 294 -9.40 6.87 7.08
N TYR A 295 -10.22 6.74 8.12
CA TYR A 295 -11.66 7.04 8.09
C TYR A 295 -11.98 8.52 8.28
N HIS A 296 -10.99 9.35 8.63
CA HIS A 296 -11.10 10.80 8.52
C HIS A 296 -10.88 11.29 7.08
N ARG A 297 -10.28 10.46 6.21
CA ARG A 297 -10.09 10.75 4.78
C ARG A 297 -11.24 10.20 3.93
N ILE A 298 -11.72 8.97 4.21
CA ILE A 298 -12.75 8.29 3.40
C ILE A 298 -14.15 8.84 3.75
N VAL A 299 -14.37 10.08 3.38
CA VAL A 299 -15.65 10.80 3.55
C VAL A 299 -16.16 11.33 2.22
N PRO A 300 -17.48 11.51 2.02
CA PRO A 300 -18.05 12.03 0.78
C PRO A 300 -17.48 13.40 0.42
N GLN A 301 -17.26 13.65 -0.87
CA GLN A 301 -16.78 14.92 -1.43
C GLN A 301 -15.33 15.29 -1.02
N PHE A 302 -14.51 14.26 -0.72
CA PHE A 302 -13.08 14.39 -0.45
C PHE A 302 -12.22 13.60 -1.45
N TRP A 303 -12.78 13.22 -2.58
CA TRP A 303 -12.12 12.48 -3.67
C TRP A 303 -11.47 11.15 -3.23
N ALA A 304 -11.94 10.61 -2.13
CA ALA A 304 -11.42 9.39 -1.52
C ALA A 304 -12.25 8.13 -1.81
N GLY A 305 -13.41 8.28 -2.48
CA GLY A 305 -14.33 7.19 -2.77
C GLY A 305 -15.04 6.67 -1.52
N ALA A 306 -16.22 7.21 -1.22
CA ALA A 306 -16.91 6.94 0.04
C ALA A 306 -18.14 6.01 -0.11
N PHE A 307 -18.46 5.56 -1.31
CA PHE A 307 -19.61 4.71 -1.63
C PHE A 307 -19.19 3.53 -2.50
N VAL A 308 -19.82 2.38 -2.34
CA VAL A 308 -19.58 1.21 -3.20
C VAL A 308 -20.10 1.48 -4.60
N CYS A 309 -19.23 1.93 -5.48
CA CYS A 309 -19.54 2.18 -6.89
C CYS A 309 -18.25 2.21 -7.73
N TRP A 310 -18.43 2.25 -9.03
CA TRP A 310 -17.36 2.49 -9.99
C TRP A 310 -17.82 3.47 -11.07
N GLY A 311 -16.89 4.07 -11.78
CA GLY A 311 -17.22 4.95 -12.90
C GLY A 311 -16.01 5.33 -13.72
N TYR A 312 -16.27 5.84 -14.92
CA TYR A 312 -15.24 6.40 -15.80
C TYR A 312 -14.90 7.82 -15.34
N ASP A 313 -13.61 8.08 -15.15
CA ASP A 313 -13.08 9.39 -14.70
C ASP A 313 -13.77 10.00 -13.46
N ASN A 314 -14.49 9.18 -12.71
CA ASN A 314 -15.19 9.62 -11.52
C ASN A 314 -14.27 9.54 -10.28
N ARG A 315 -13.75 10.70 -9.86
CA ARG A 315 -12.82 10.79 -8.71
C ARG A 315 -13.48 10.58 -7.35
N GLU A 316 -14.82 10.57 -7.28
CA GLU A 316 -15.59 10.21 -6.09
C GLU A 316 -15.97 8.71 -6.05
N ALA A 317 -15.72 7.97 -7.12
CA ALA A 317 -15.89 6.52 -7.13
C ALA A 317 -14.63 5.84 -6.56
N PRO A 318 -14.76 4.90 -5.61
CA PRO A 318 -13.62 4.16 -5.07
C PRO A 318 -12.93 3.25 -6.09
N VAL A 319 -13.63 2.86 -7.15
CA VAL A 319 -13.04 2.21 -8.32
C VAL A 319 -13.28 3.10 -9.54
N ARG A 320 -12.23 3.76 -9.99
CA ARG A 320 -12.25 4.63 -11.16
C ARG A 320 -11.55 3.96 -12.34
N VAL A 321 -12.25 3.80 -13.46
CA VAL A 321 -11.59 3.51 -14.74
C VAL A 321 -11.05 4.83 -15.30
N ALA A 322 -9.72 4.91 -15.42
CA ALA A 322 -9.07 6.12 -15.89
C ALA A 322 -9.18 6.28 -17.42
N SER A 323 -9.21 7.53 -17.92
CA SER A 323 -9.13 7.82 -19.35
C SER A 323 -7.86 7.22 -19.95
N THR A 324 -8.01 6.66 -21.13
CA THR A 324 -6.89 6.15 -21.92
C THR A 324 -6.19 7.27 -22.67
N PHE A 325 -4.93 7.04 -23.06
CA PHE A 325 -4.19 7.96 -23.93
C PHE A 325 -4.47 7.64 -25.40
N ALA A 326 -4.78 8.69 -26.18
CA ALA A 326 -5.05 8.56 -27.62
C ALA A 326 -3.86 7.92 -28.35
N GLY A 327 -4.12 6.81 -29.03
CA GLY A 327 -3.11 6.02 -29.75
C GLY A 327 -2.32 5.03 -28.87
N ALA A 328 -2.65 4.95 -27.57
CA ALA A 328 -2.08 3.99 -26.61
C ALA A 328 -3.19 3.39 -25.72
N GLU A 329 -4.39 3.23 -26.26
CA GLU A 329 -5.57 2.83 -25.48
C GLU A 329 -5.35 1.49 -24.76
N GLU A 330 -4.84 0.48 -25.45
CA GLU A 330 -4.53 -0.81 -24.84
C GLU A 330 -3.51 -0.67 -23.72
N ALA A 331 -2.41 0.02 -23.95
CA ALA A 331 -1.32 0.13 -22.98
C ALA A 331 -1.72 0.93 -21.74
N SER A 332 -2.66 1.89 -21.86
CA SER A 332 -3.05 2.81 -20.81
C SER A 332 -4.37 2.45 -20.10
N THR A 333 -5.11 1.43 -20.56
CA THR A 333 -6.34 1.00 -19.90
C THR A 333 -6.04 0.42 -18.52
N ASN A 334 -6.58 1.05 -17.49
CA ASN A 334 -6.42 0.63 -16.10
C ASN A 334 -7.60 1.08 -15.24
N ALA A 335 -7.72 0.52 -14.05
CA ALA A 335 -8.60 1.02 -13.01
C ALA A 335 -7.78 1.45 -11.79
N GLU A 336 -8.31 2.39 -11.03
CA GLU A 336 -7.74 2.92 -9.81
C GLU A 336 -8.61 2.54 -8.60
N LEU A 337 -8.00 2.02 -7.55
CA LEU A 337 -8.63 1.86 -6.25
C LEU A 337 -8.25 3.06 -5.37
N LYS A 338 -9.22 3.96 -5.12
CA LYS A 338 -9.03 5.19 -4.34
C LYS A 338 -9.17 5.00 -2.83
N ALA A 339 -9.93 3.99 -2.40
CA ALA A 339 -10.09 3.65 -0.98
C ALA A 339 -8.86 2.88 -0.46
N ALA A 340 -7.68 3.49 -0.63
CA ALA A 340 -6.39 2.96 -0.21
C ALA A 340 -5.48 4.09 0.29
N ASP A 341 -4.59 3.78 1.24
CA ASP A 341 -3.60 4.71 1.77
C ASP A 341 -2.33 4.00 2.26
N ALA A 342 -1.30 4.78 2.57
CA ALA A 342 0.01 4.26 2.94
C ALA A 342 0.08 3.60 4.33
N SER A 343 -1.00 3.61 5.14
CA SER A 343 -1.06 2.86 6.39
C SER A 343 -1.28 1.37 6.16
N GLY A 344 -1.68 0.99 4.94
CA GLY A 344 -1.81 -0.39 4.52
C GLY A 344 -0.46 -1.08 4.30
N ASN A 345 -0.42 -2.39 4.57
CA ASN A 345 0.66 -3.24 4.13
C ASN A 345 0.46 -3.54 2.63
N PRO A 346 1.36 -3.13 1.71
CA PRO A 346 1.14 -3.24 0.28
C PRO A 346 0.98 -4.68 -0.21
N TYR A 347 1.58 -5.65 0.46
CA TYR A 347 1.37 -7.07 0.13
C TYR A 347 -0.05 -7.53 0.45
N LEU A 348 -0.62 -7.05 1.57
CA LEU A 348 -2.00 -7.37 1.95
C LEU A 348 -3.00 -6.63 1.07
N ALA A 349 -2.72 -5.37 0.73
CA ALA A 349 -3.58 -4.58 -0.14
C ALA A 349 -3.69 -5.19 -1.54
N LEU A 350 -2.56 -5.48 -2.20
CA LEU A 350 -2.56 -6.08 -3.53
C LEU A 350 -3.03 -7.53 -3.52
N GLY A 351 -2.66 -8.32 -2.51
CA GLY A 351 -3.15 -9.70 -2.37
C GLY A 351 -4.66 -9.76 -2.15
N GLY A 352 -5.21 -8.87 -1.33
CA GLY A 352 -6.66 -8.74 -1.14
C GLY A 352 -7.38 -8.27 -2.41
N LEU A 353 -6.80 -7.31 -3.14
CA LEU A 353 -7.31 -6.85 -4.42
C LEU A 353 -7.39 -8.00 -5.45
N ILE A 354 -6.33 -8.82 -5.54
CA ILE A 354 -6.31 -10.00 -6.42
C ILE A 354 -7.38 -11.00 -5.98
N ALA A 355 -7.48 -11.32 -4.69
CA ALA A 355 -8.46 -12.28 -4.19
C ALA A 355 -9.90 -11.84 -4.50
N ALA A 356 -10.21 -10.56 -4.27
CA ALA A 356 -11.52 -9.98 -4.58
C ALA A 356 -11.83 -10.02 -6.08
N GLY A 357 -10.90 -9.56 -6.92
CA GLY A 357 -11.10 -9.53 -8.36
C GLY A 357 -11.14 -10.93 -8.99
N LEU A 358 -10.37 -11.88 -8.47
CA LEU A 358 -10.35 -13.26 -8.95
C LEU A 358 -11.69 -13.96 -8.66
N ASP A 359 -12.29 -13.75 -7.48
CA ASP A 359 -13.65 -14.23 -7.18
C ASP A 359 -14.66 -13.73 -8.22
N GLY A 360 -14.55 -12.46 -8.64
CA GLY A 360 -15.37 -11.89 -9.69
C GLY A 360 -15.19 -12.60 -11.05
N ILE A 361 -13.95 -12.89 -11.43
CA ILE A 361 -13.64 -13.64 -12.67
C ILE A 361 -14.18 -15.06 -12.59
N GLU A 362 -13.93 -15.80 -11.52
CA GLU A 362 -14.33 -17.21 -11.35
C GLU A 362 -15.84 -17.39 -11.34
N ARG A 363 -16.56 -16.41 -10.78
CA ARG A 363 -18.03 -16.38 -10.75
C ARG A 363 -18.67 -15.74 -11.99
N GLY A 364 -17.86 -15.15 -12.87
CA GLY A 364 -18.36 -14.43 -14.05
C GLY A 364 -19.27 -13.26 -13.70
N LEU A 365 -18.89 -12.49 -12.70
CA LEU A 365 -19.69 -11.36 -12.22
C LEU A 365 -19.70 -10.21 -13.24
N GLU A 366 -20.82 -9.47 -13.24
CA GLU A 366 -20.95 -8.23 -14.00
C GLU A 366 -21.09 -7.05 -13.01
N PRO A 367 -20.36 -5.95 -13.20
CA PRO A 367 -20.48 -4.81 -12.31
C PRO A 367 -21.83 -4.10 -12.54
N PRO A 368 -22.39 -3.41 -11.51
CA PRO A 368 -23.55 -2.55 -11.71
C PRO A 368 -23.24 -1.45 -12.74
N PRO A 369 -24.25 -0.76 -13.27
CA PRO A 369 -24.02 0.38 -14.17
C PRO A 369 -23.04 1.40 -13.55
N PRO A 370 -22.12 1.98 -14.33
CA PRO A 370 -21.19 2.97 -13.83
C PRO A 370 -21.92 4.21 -13.30
N VAL A 371 -21.27 4.91 -12.37
CA VAL A 371 -21.78 6.16 -11.78
C VAL A 371 -20.99 7.31 -12.39
N ASP A 372 -21.68 8.18 -13.10
CA ASP A 372 -21.16 9.31 -13.89
C ASP A 372 -21.32 10.67 -13.19
N VAL A 373 -21.77 10.68 -11.95
CA VAL A 373 -21.95 11.85 -11.10
C VAL A 373 -21.31 11.62 -9.72
N ASP A 374 -21.12 12.68 -8.94
CA ASP A 374 -20.75 12.52 -7.52
C ASP A 374 -21.80 11.69 -6.78
N PRO A 375 -21.47 10.49 -6.25
CA PRO A 375 -22.44 9.63 -5.56
C PRO A 375 -23.13 10.30 -4.37
N ALA A 376 -22.47 11.26 -3.72
CA ALA A 376 -23.06 12.00 -2.59
C ALA A 376 -24.21 12.90 -3.02
N THR A 377 -24.28 13.33 -4.29
CA THR A 377 -25.37 14.16 -4.83
C THR A 377 -26.61 13.35 -5.19
N ILE A 378 -26.51 12.02 -5.28
CA ILE A 378 -27.66 11.15 -5.55
C ILE A 378 -28.49 11.04 -4.26
N PRO A 379 -29.81 11.23 -4.30
CA PRO A 379 -30.68 11.01 -3.15
C PRO A 379 -30.53 9.62 -2.54
N GLU A 380 -30.63 9.51 -1.21
CA GLU A 380 -30.35 8.26 -0.50
C GLU A 380 -31.23 7.08 -0.95
N ASP A 381 -32.53 7.34 -1.19
CA ASP A 381 -33.44 6.34 -1.73
C ASP A 381 -33.06 5.85 -3.11
N GLN A 382 -32.53 6.73 -3.96
CA GLN A 382 -32.02 6.36 -5.29
C GLN A 382 -30.67 5.61 -5.19
N ARG A 383 -29.77 6.00 -4.26
CA ARG A 383 -28.56 5.21 -4.00
C ARG A 383 -28.91 3.80 -3.54
N ALA A 384 -29.83 3.68 -2.58
CA ALA A 384 -30.29 2.39 -2.08
C ALA A 384 -30.90 1.53 -3.19
N ALA A 385 -31.73 2.12 -4.07
CA ALA A 385 -32.33 1.41 -5.21
C ALA A 385 -31.29 0.95 -6.25
N ARG A 386 -30.14 1.61 -6.34
CA ARG A 386 -29.01 1.27 -7.23
C ARG A 386 -27.95 0.39 -6.55
N GLY A 387 -28.12 0.02 -5.28
CA GLY A 387 -27.13 -0.74 -4.51
C GLY A 387 -25.85 0.04 -4.16
N ILE A 388 -25.88 1.39 -4.26
CA ILE A 388 -24.75 2.27 -3.94
C ILE A 388 -24.71 2.48 -2.40
N ALA A 389 -24.11 1.53 -1.70
CA ALA A 389 -23.99 1.58 -0.24
C ALA A 389 -22.83 2.50 0.19
N ARG A 390 -22.91 3.02 1.41
CA ARG A 390 -21.77 3.71 2.04
C ARG A 390 -20.67 2.71 2.36
N LEU A 391 -19.40 3.04 2.08
CA LEU A 391 -18.25 2.29 2.60
C LEU A 391 -18.20 2.40 4.13
N PRO A 392 -17.49 1.49 4.81
CA PRO A 392 -17.28 1.60 6.26
C PRO A 392 -16.87 3.02 6.64
N ALA A 393 -17.52 3.56 7.69
CA ALA A 393 -17.23 4.90 8.19
C ALA A 393 -16.17 4.91 9.31
N THR A 394 -15.81 3.74 9.79
CA THR A 394 -14.82 3.55 10.86
C THR A 394 -13.92 2.36 10.57
N GLN A 395 -12.72 2.37 11.15
CA GLN A 395 -11.80 1.23 11.11
C GLN A 395 -12.48 -0.06 11.62
N ARG A 396 -13.29 0.05 12.69
CA ARG A 396 -14.02 -1.08 13.26
C ARG A 396 -14.97 -1.71 12.24
N GLU A 397 -15.78 -0.90 11.58
CA GLU A 397 -16.71 -1.39 10.56
C GLU A 397 -15.99 -2.11 9.43
N ALA A 398 -14.86 -1.58 8.96
CA ALA A 398 -14.07 -2.23 7.92
C ALA A 398 -13.44 -3.54 8.38
N LEU A 399 -12.94 -3.60 9.62
CA LEU A 399 -12.40 -4.84 10.18
C LEU A 399 -13.49 -5.89 10.45
N ASP A 400 -14.70 -5.46 10.80
CA ASP A 400 -15.84 -6.36 10.97
C ASP A 400 -16.34 -6.87 9.61
N ALA A 401 -16.34 -6.02 8.57
CA ALA A 401 -16.62 -6.41 7.20
C ALA A 401 -15.57 -7.40 6.67
N LEU A 402 -14.27 -7.14 6.88
CA LEU A 402 -13.19 -8.06 6.53
C LEU A 402 -13.35 -9.42 7.24
N ALA A 403 -13.65 -9.41 8.53
CA ALA A 403 -13.81 -10.64 9.30
C ALA A 403 -15.01 -11.47 8.86
N ALA A 404 -16.04 -10.84 8.30
CA ALA A 404 -17.23 -11.48 7.76
C ALA A 404 -17.07 -11.95 6.30
N ASP A 405 -16.07 -11.44 5.59
CA ASP A 405 -15.81 -11.78 4.19
C ASP A 405 -15.06 -13.10 4.07
N ALA A 406 -15.77 -14.15 3.63
CA ALA A 406 -15.22 -15.49 3.51
C ALA A 406 -14.15 -15.63 2.41
N VAL A 407 -14.22 -14.81 1.34
CA VAL A 407 -13.24 -14.83 0.25
C VAL A 407 -11.93 -14.23 0.74
N LEU A 408 -11.96 -13.03 1.31
CA LEU A 408 -10.77 -12.34 1.79
C LEU A 408 -10.11 -13.08 2.97
N THR A 409 -10.89 -13.50 3.97
CA THR A 409 -10.36 -14.27 5.11
C THR A 409 -9.87 -15.66 4.69
N GLY A 410 -10.55 -16.32 3.74
CA GLY A 410 -10.11 -17.57 3.15
C GLY A 410 -8.78 -17.46 2.42
N ALA A 411 -8.59 -16.40 1.62
CA ALA A 411 -7.35 -16.11 0.90
C ALA A 411 -6.18 -15.82 1.87
N LEU A 412 -6.41 -15.01 2.90
CA LEU A 412 -5.43 -14.74 3.96
C LEU A 412 -5.05 -16.02 4.71
N GLY A 413 -6.04 -16.88 4.95
CA GLY A 413 -5.94 -18.02 5.84
C GLY A 413 -5.85 -17.64 7.32
N PRO A 414 -6.14 -18.59 8.25
CA PRO A 414 -6.21 -18.29 9.68
C PRO A 414 -4.88 -17.83 10.27
N GLY A 415 -3.76 -18.30 9.71
CA GLY A 415 -2.41 -17.92 10.17
C GLY A 415 -2.11 -16.44 9.99
N LEU A 416 -2.68 -15.78 9.00
CA LEU A 416 -2.49 -14.35 8.74
C LEU A 416 -3.69 -13.52 9.18
N ALA A 417 -4.93 -13.96 8.92
CA ALA A 417 -6.14 -13.20 9.26
C ALA A 417 -6.28 -12.97 10.78
N THR A 418 -6.01 -13.98 11.60
CA THR A 418 -6.15 -13.88 13.06
C THR A 418 -5.22 -12.82 13.68
N PRO A 419 -3.89 -12.86 13.48
CA PRO A 419 -3.01 -11.83 14.03
C PRO A 419 -3.26 -10.45 13.41
N TYR A 420 -3.58 -10.37 12.13
CA TYR A 420 -3.90 -9.11 11.48
C TYR A 420 -5.09 -8.42 12.16
N LEU A 421 -6.23 -9.12 12.29
CA LEU A 421 -7.42 -8.57 12.94
C LEU A 421 -7.17 -8.23 14.41
N ALA A 422 -6.41 -9.04 15.13
CA ALA A 422 -6.08 -8.75 16.53
C ALA A 422 -5.26 -7.44 16.66
N VAL A 423 -4.24 -7.26 15.81
CA VAL A 423 -3.40 -6.05 15.78
C VAL A 423 -4.26 -4.82 15.46
N ARG A 424 -5.02 -4.86 14.36
CA ARG A 424 -5.81 -3.70 13.92
C ARG A 424 -6.96 -3.34 14.86
N ARG A 425 -7.59 -4.33 15.48
CA ARG A 425 -8.63 -4.08 16.50
C ARG A 425 -8.06 -3.42 17.77
N SER A 426 -6.88 -3.83 18.20
CA SER A 426 -6.22 -3.18 19.34
C SER A 426 -5.86 -1.72 19.07
N GLU A 427 -5.49 -1.40 17.82
CA GLU A 427 -5.26 -0.01 17.40
C GLU A 427 -6.56 0.80 17.42
N TRP A 428 -7.66 0.23 16.91
CA TRP A 428 -8.99 0.84 17.03
C TRP A 428 -9.36 1.14 18.48
N GLU A 429 -9.20 0.17 19.38
CA GLU A 429 -9.53 0.34 20.81
C GLU A 429 -8.71 1.46 21.44
N ALA A 430 -7.41 1.52 21.14
CA ALA A 430 -6.52 2.54 21.69
C ALA A 430 -6.85 3.94 21.17
N TYR A 431 -7.00 4.12 19.87
CA TYR A 431 -7.25 5.43 19.27
C TYR A 431 -8.66 5.93 19.52
N SER A 432 -9.67 5.04 19.55
CA SER A 432 -11.06 5.44 19.90
C SER A 432 -11.22 5.88 21.35
N ALA A 433 -10.31 5.49 22.23
CA ALA A 433 -10.27 5.94 23.63
C ALA A 433 -9.37 7.16 23.86
N GLY A 434 -8.55 7.51 22.87
CA GLY A 434 -7.61 8.64 22.88
C GLY A 434 -8.26 9.95 22.43
N ASP A 435 -7.45 11.01 22.44
CA ASP A 435 -7.80 12.32 21.89
C ASP A 435 -7.08 12.56 20.54
N GLU A 436 -7.41 13.67 19.90
CA GLU A 436 -6.82 14.08 18.61
C GLU A 436 -5.30 14.21 18.68
N ALA A 437 -4.75 14.72 19.79
CA ALA A 437 -3.30 14.87 19.95
C ALA A 437 -2.60 13.50 20.00
N PHE A 438 -3.19 12.52 20.71
CA PHE A 438 -2.71 11.14 20.75
C PHE A 438 -2.78 10.48 19.36
N GLU A 439 -3.87 10.70 18.63
CA GLU A 439 -4.03 10.20 17.27
C GLU A 439 -2.98 10.79 16.33
N GLN A 440 -2.83 12.12 16.30
CA GLN A 440 -1.86 12.80 15.45
C GLN A 440 -0.44 12.34 15.75
N GLN A 441 -0.04 12.33 17.03
CA GLN A 441 1.27 11.85 17.43
C GLN A 441 1.49 10.37 17.06
N GLY A 442 0.43 9.57 17.15
CA GLY A 442 0.44 8.16 16.84
C GLY A 442 0.57 7.84 15.35
N HIS A 443 0.14 8.72 14.45
CA HIS A 443 0.12 8.46 13.00
C HIS A 443 1.15 9.28 12.22
N PHE A 444 1.44 10.52 12.61
CA PHE A 444 2.19 11.48 11.79
C PHE A 444 3.58 10.97 11.36
N GLU A 445 4.34 10.38 12.27
CA GLU A 445 5.70 9.87 11.99
C GLU A 445 5.76 8.34 11.77
N LYS A 446 4.62 7.61 11.87
CA LYS A 446 4.60 6.16 11.67
C LYS A 446 4.34 5.77 10.22
N TYR A 447 3.50 6.52 9.55
CA TYR A 447 3.14 6.28 8.17
C TYR A 447 3.68 7.37 7.27
#